data_24f0e4954b5983700d85bc40ea0f874d
#
_entry.id   24f0e4954b5983700d85bc40ea0f874d
#
_cell.length_a   1.000
_cell.length_b   1.000
_cell.length_c   1.000
_cell.angle_alpha   90.00
_cell.angle_beta   90.00
_cell.angle_gamma   90.00
#
_symmetry.space_group_name_H-M   'P 1'
#
loop_
_entity.id
_entity.type
_entity.pdbx_description
1 polymer ?
#
loop_
_entity_poly.entity_id
_entity_poly.type
_entity_poly.pdbx_seq_one_letter_code
_entity_poly.pdbx_strand_id
1 'polypeptide(L)'
;MIKMKKRALGIILSVLCVLLLFSACGGKDKKEKKKSDEAKVKVEKEESEEKEDEEEEVKLSPEEGTPFTTEAVRDVTMGPVTVHCQWIPFESPYIVDDIFSGRVAAAGDRVWILADGKLKEYQYANDAVTFVKDIPIGAGYSEITADEAGNLYVSSKLSNNAFLRIKDGNIEELAKDIGPVKMQRSGNVGIYALFDIKKIVVADGTATAQDWMPQEHDIISTALISENYAYIGGRSEELDAYILKAYDMEGNHLLTFGEKGKDGDDWLAYVSQIMEIPEGFFGIDANMRDLYIWGPDASVLGSVEAPDLFGARYAWIAGAAKQDDGSILVALTQDRDDDSATELLLYRLSGF
;
A
#
# COMPACT_ATOMS: atom_id res chain seq x y z
N MET A 1 39.10 -1.97 16.72
CA MET A 1 38.94 -1.97 15.24
C MET A 1 38.46 -3.29 14.61
N ILE A 2 38.17 -4.34 15.38
CA ILE A 2 37.75 -5.68 14.87
C ILE A 2 36.22 -5.93 15.03
N LYS A 3 35.54 -5.19 15.92
CA LYS A 3 34.09 -5.34 16.15
C LYS A 3 33.19 -4.71 15.04
N MET A 4 33.69 -3.67 14.36
CA MET A 4 32.88 -3.04 13.27
C MET A 4 32.77 -3.86 11.97
N LYS A 5 33.75 -4.72 11.66
CA LYS A 5 33.70 -5.53 10.42
C LYS A 5 32.70 -6.67 10.44
N LYS A 6 32.29 -7.17 11.63
CA LYS A 6 31.29 -8.26 11.70
C LYS A 6 29.85 -7.79 11.53
N ARG A 7 29.54 -6.53 11.91
CA ARG A 7 28.18 -5.96 11.73
C ARG A 7 27.88 -5.61 10.28
N ALA A 8 28.84 -5.06 9.56
CA ALA A 8 28.67 -4.74 8.12
C ALA A 8 28.46 -6.01 7.25
N LEU A 9 29.07 -7.14 7.62
CA LEU A 9 28.92 -8.40 6.88
C LEU A 9 27.54 -9.03 7.09
N GLY A 10 26.92 -8.87 8.27
CA GLY A 10 25.59 -9.37 8.58
C GLY A 10 24.48 -8.64 7.79
N ILE A 11 24.62 -7.33 7.64
CA ILE A 11 23.65 -6.49 6.94
C ILE A 11 23.68 -6.77 5.43
N ILE A 12 24.85 -6.98 4.85
CA ILE A 12 24.98 -7.36 3.43
C ILE A 12 24.38 -8.75 3.17
N LEU A 13 24.48 -9.67 4.12
CA LEU A 13 23.92 -11.02 3.97
C LEU A 13 22.39 -11.05 4.09
N SER A 14 21.79 -10.21 4.95
CA SER A 14 20.34 -10.14 5.10
C SER A 14 19.66 -9.47 3.89
N VAL A 15 20.26 -8.42 3.32
CA VAL A 15 19.76 -7.79 2.08
C VAL A 15 19.88 -8.75 0.88
N LEU A 16 20.94 -9.58 0.84
CA LEU A 16 21.09 -10.57 -0.22
C LEU A 16 20.10 -11.74 -0.09
N CYS A 17 19.71 -12.13 1.14
CA CYS A 17 18.69 -13.15 1.36
C CYS A 17 17.28 -12.69 0.94
N VAL A 18 16.94 -11.43 1.15
CA VAL A 18 15.66 -10.87 0.69
C VAL A 18 15.59 -10.84 -0.84
N LEU A 19 16.70 -10.52 -1.52
CA LEU A 19 16.76 -10.54 -2.98
C LEU A 19 16.75 -11.96 -3.58
N LEU A 20 17.21 -13.00 -2.85
CA LEU A 20 17.22 -14.38 -3.33
C LEU A 20 15.87 -15.08 -3.14
N LEU A 21 15.02 -14.64 -2.24
CA LEU A 21 13.67 -15.21 -2.05
C LEU A 21 12.71 -14.85 -3.19
N PHE A 22 12.97 -13.78 -3.92
CA PHE A 22 12.18 -13.38 -5.10
C PHE A 22 12.62 -14.02 -6.43
N SER A 23 13.72 -14.80 -6.45
CA SER A 23 14.24 -15.42 -7.68
C SER A 23 13.90 -16.91 -7.83
N ALA A 24 13.09 -17.50 -6.96
CA ALA A 24 12.88 -18.95 -6.92
C ALA A 24 11.55 -19.47 -7.49
N CYS A 25 10.77 -18.66 -8.18
CA CYS A 25 9.57 -19.11 -8.90
C CYS A 25 9.71 -18.89 -10.40
N GLY A 26 10.50 -19.71 -11.06
CA GLY A 26 10.65 -19.70 -12.51
C GLY A 26 11.48 -20.88 -13.02
N GLY A 27 10.95 -22.07 -12.94
CA GLY A 27 11.60 -23.29 -13.44
C GLY A 27 10.67 -24.09 -14.36
N LYS A 28 10.81 -23.86 -15.65
CA LYS A 28 10.26 -24.75 -16.69
C LYS A 28 11.05 -26.05 -16.67
N ASP A 29 10.38 -27.18 -16.57
CA ASP A 29 10.94 -28.47 -16.98
C ASP A 29 10.12 -29.14 -18.08
N LYS A 30 10.87 -29.52 -19.11
CA LYS A 30 10.44 -30.22 -20.31
C LYS A 30 10.37 -31.71 -20.10
N LYS A 31 9.30 -32.30 -20.61
CA LYS A 31 9.13 -33.60 -21.30
C LYS A 31 9.99 -34.79 -20.88
N GLU A 32 9.28 -35.83 -20.55
CA GLU A 32 9.53 -37.14 -21.23
C GLU A 32 8.26 -38.00 -21.32
N LYS A 33 8.06 -38.56 -22.52
CA LYS A 33 7.01 -39.51 -22.89
C LYS A 33 7.35 -40.91 -22.42
N LYS A 34 6.38 -41.62 -21.83
CA LYS A 34 6.28 -43.10 -22.02
C LYS A 34 4.83 -43.52 -22.16
N LYS A 35 4.62 -44.30 -23.24
CA LYS A 35 3.41 -45.04 -23.58
C LYS A 35 3.30 -46.29 -22.71
N SER A 36 2.07 -46.69 -22.31
CA SER A 36 1.57 -48.09 -22.40
C SER A 36 0.08 -48.13 -22.06
N ASP A 37 -0.69 -48.48 -23.02
CA ASP A 37 -1.71 -49.51 -23.19
C ASP A 37 -2.83 -49.69 -22.15
N GLU A 38 -4.00 -49.48 -22.66
CA GLU A 38 -5.31 -50.15 -22.63
C GLU A 38 -5.72 -50.96 -21.39
N ALA A 39 -6.85 -50.57 -20.81
CA ALA A 39 -7.91 -51.50 -20.44
C ALA A 39 -9.27 -50.76 -20.44
N LYS A 40 -10.16 -51.20 -21.36
CA LYS A 40 -11.57 -50.83 -21.41
C LYS A 40 -12.33 -51.49 -20.26
N VAL A 41 -13.08 -50.69 -19.50
CA VAL A 41 -14.25 -51.21 -18.76
C VAL A 41 -15.41 -50.26 -19.04
N LYS A 42 -16.47 -50.86 -19.67
CA LYS A 42 -17.79 -50.28 -19.78
C LYS A 42 -18.47 -50.34 -18.42
N VAL A 43 -19.04 -49.23 -17.98
CA VAL A 43 -20.14 -49.22 -17.02
C VAL A 43 -21.18 -48.20 -17.47
N GLU A 44 -22.42 -48.66 -17.37
CA GLU A 44 -23.64 -48.07 -17.91
C GLU A 44 -24.02 -46.73 -17.25
N LYS A 45 -24.71 -45.91 -18.04
CA LYS A 45 -25.40 -44.71 -17.67
C LYS A 45 -26.51 -44.96 -16.63
N GLU A 46 -26.48 -44.26 -15.55
CA GLU A 46 -27.71 -43.77 -14.87
C GLU A 46 -27.72 -42.24 -14.94
N GLU A 47 -28.69 -41.74 -15.64
CA GLU A 47 -29.01 -40.30 -15.70
C GLU A 47 -29.64 -39.92 -14.36
N SER A 48 -28.88 -39.19 -13.55
CA SER A 48 -29.46 -38.31 -12.53
C SER A 48 -29.32 -36.89 -13.04
N GLU A 49 -30.45 -36.27 -13.34
CA GLU A 49 -30.58 -34.83 -13.55
C GLU A 49 -30.25 -34.12 -12.21
N GLU A 50 -28.99 -33.82 -11.99
CA GLU A 50 -28.59 -32.78 -11.04
C GLU A 50 -28.86 -31.43 -11.76
N LYS A 51 -29.80 -30.68 -11.20
CA LYS A 51 -29.87 -29.25 -11.46
C LYS A 51 -28.59 -28.66 -10.91
N GLU A 52 -27.66 -28.34 -11.80
CA GLU A 52 -26.59 -27.39 -11.53
C GLU A 52 -27.30 -26.06 -11.20
N ASP A 53 -27.32 -25.70 -9.90
CA ASP A 53 -27.44 -24.32 -9.51
C ASP A 53 -26.20 -23.67 -10.09
N GLU A 54 -26.37 -22.91 -11.19
CA GLU A 54 -25.36 -22.00 -11.70
C GLU A 54 -25.12 -20.98 -10.58
N GLU A 55 -24.14 -21.24 -9.70
CA GLU A 55 -23.52 -20.19 -8.91
C GLU A 55 -22.94 -19.23 -9.95
N GLU A 56 -23.57 -18.04 -10.09
CA GLU A 56 -23.03 -16.95 -10.89
C GLU A 56 -21.60 -16.70 -10.38
N GLU A 57 -20.63 -17.10 -11.17
CA GLU A 57 -19.22 -16.87 -10.90
C GLU A 57 -19.01 -15.36 -10.85
N VAL A 58 -18.81 -14.83 -9.65
CA VAL A 58 -18.60 -13.39 -9.43
C VAL A 58 -17.33 -13.02 -10.18
N LYS A 59 -17.45 -12.24 -11.24
CA LYS A 59 -16.29 -11.69 -11.94
C LYS A 59 -15.49 -10.83 -10.98
N LEU A 60 -14.24 -11.18 -10.78
CA LEU A 60 -13.34 -10.54 -9.83
C LEU A 60 -12.46 -9.46 -10.47
N SER A 61 -12.51 -9.31 -11.80
CA SER A 61 -11.82 -8.22 -12.53
C SER A 61 -12.79 -7.44 -13.38
N PRO A 62 -12.67 -6.11 -13.45
CA PRO A 62 -13.48 -5.33 -14.36
C PRO A 62 -13.16 -5.69 -15.79
N GLU A 63 -14.16 -6.05 -16.57
CA GLU A 63 -14.08 -6.01 -18.02
C GLU A 63 -14.13 -4.55 -18.47
N GLU A 64 -13.66 -4.27 -19.69
CA GLU A 64 -13.63 -2.92 -20.25
C GLU A 64 -15.01 -2.24 -20.09
N GLY A 65 -15.04 -1.18 -19.27
CA GLY A 65 -16.25 -0.42 -18.97
C GLY A 65 -17.25 -1.07 -18.02
N THR A 66 -16.95 -2.23 -17.41
CA THR A 66 -17.86 -2.95 -16.50
C THR A 66 -17.22 -3.09 -15.12
N PRO A 67 -17.92 -2.80 -14.00
CA PRO A 67 -17.45 -3.11 -12.65
C PRO A 67 -17.22 -4.63 -12.55
N PHE A 68 -16.16 -5.02 -11.86
CA PHE A 68 -15.87 -6.45 -11.61
C PHE A 68 -16.78 -7.07 -10.53
N THR A 69 -17.64 -6.29 -9.90
CA THR A 69 -18.78 -6.74 -9.10
C THR A 69 -20.05 -6.07 -9.61
N THR A 70 -21.18 -6.74 -9.51
CA THR A 70 -22.50 -6.17 -9.85
C THR A 70 -22.90 -5.03 -8.91
N GLU A 71 -22.20 -4.89 -7.77
CA GLU A 71 -22.39 -3.83 -6.78
C GLU A 71 -21.19 -2.90 -6.80
N ALA A 72 -21.38 -1.68 -7.30
CA ALA A 72 -20.36 -0.64 -7.27
C ALA A 72 -20.04 -0.16 -5.85
N VAL A 73 -20.90 -0.48 -4.87
CA VAL A 73 -20.76 -0.12 -3.46
C VAL A 73 -20.95 -1.37 -2.60
N ARG A 74 -20.08 -1.53 -1.61
CA ARG A 74 -20.15 -2.61 -0.63
C ARG A 74 -19.99 -2.05 0.78
N ASP A 75 -20.83 -2.51 1.70
CA ASP A 75 -20.75 -2.16 3.10
C ASP A 75 -20.15 -3.32 3.89
N VAL A 76 -19.09 -3.03 4.66
CA VAL A 76 -18.44 -4.02 5.53
C VAL A 76 -18.32 -3.49 6.95
N THR A 77 -18.76 -4.28 7.91
CA THR A 77 -18.65 -3.92 9.33
C THR A 77 -17.30 -4.36 9.87
N MET A 78 -16.54 -3.39 10.37
CA MET A 78 -15.26 -3.58 11.04
C MET A 78 -15.36 -3.11 12.48
N GLY A 79 -15.68 -4.00 13.40
CA GLY A 79 -15.94 -3.64 14.79
C GLY A 79 -17.11 -2.65 14.94
N PRO A 80 -16.91 -1.46 15.50
CA PRO A 80 -17.97 -0.45 15.67
C PRO A 80 -18.26 0.35 14.38
N VAL A 81 -17.44 0.21 13.33
CA VAL A 81 -17.51 1.03 12.12
C VAL A 81 -18.12 0.23 10.98
N THR A 82 -19.00 0.84 10.20
CA THR A 82 -19.45 0.30 8.92
C THR A 82 -18.75 1.07 7.80
N VAL A 83 -17.79 0.43 7.18
CA VAL A 83 -17.03 1.00 6.06
C VAL A 83 -17.82 0.83 4.78
N HIS A 84 -18.12 1.95 4.13
CA HIS A 84 -18.70 1.99 2.77
C HIS A 84 -17.57 1.97 1.76
N CYS A 85 -17.42 0.86 1.04
CA CYS A 85 -16.42 0.69 0.00
C CYS A 85 -17.06 0.93 -1.36
N GLN A 86 -16.58 1.92 -2.09
CA GLN A 86 -17.08 2.30 -3.41
C GLN A 86 -15.96 2.21 -4.45
N TRP A 87 -16.19 1.46 -5.54
CA TRP A 87 -15.30 1.47 -6.69
C TRP A 87 -15.42 2.79 -7.46
N ILE A 88 -14.27 3.38 -7.80
CA ILE A 88 -14.15 4.63 -8.56
C ILE A 88 -13.57 4.30 -9.94
N PRO A 89 -14.39 4.30 -11.01
CA PRO A 89 -13.91 3.92 -12.33
C PRO A 89 -12.96 4.95 -12.93
N PHE A 90 -11.96 4.46 -13.66
CA PHE A 90 -11.23 5.24 -14.65
C PHE A 90 -12.00 5.31 -15.96
N GLU A 91 -11.75 6.32 -16.82
CA GLU A 91 -12.34 6.41 -18.17
C GLU A 91 -11.99 5.22 -19.06
N SER A 92 -10.87 4.57 -18.80
CA SER A 92 -10.42 3.32 -19.43
C SER A 92 -9.59 2.52 -18.43
N PRO A 93 -9.49 1.18 -18.60
CA PRO A 93 -8.69 0.34 -17.70
C PRO A 93 -7.27 0.89 -17.52
N TYR A 94 -6.81 1.02 -16.27
CA TYR A 94 -5.47 1.47 -15.95
C TYR A 94 -4.53 0.26 -15.85
N ILE A 95 -3.87 -0.06 -16.94
CA ILE A 95 -2.93 -1.18 -17.00
C ILE A 95 -1.58 -0.76 -16.42
N VAL A 96 -1.00 -1.62 -15.60
CA VAL A 96 0.33 -1.48 -15.00
C VAL A 96 1.21 -2.69 -15.32
N ASP A 97 2.52 -2.46 -15.30
CA ASP A 97 3.51 -3.50 -15.65
C ASP A 97 3.78 -4.47 -14.49
N ASP A 98 3.49 -4.06 -13.23
CA ASP A 98 3.81 -4.82 -12.02
C ASP A 98 2.70 -4.67 -10.96
N ILE A 99 2.31 -5.78 -10.34
CA ILE A 99 1.32 -5.82 -9.25
C ILE A 99 1.73 -4.95 -8.05
N PHE A 100 3.02 -4.70 -7.84
CA PHE A 100 3.51 -3.82 -6.78
C PHE A 100 3.57 -2.34 -7.19
N SER A 101 3.21 -2.05 -8.44
CA SER A 101 3.16 -0.68 -8.96
C SER A 101 1.94 0.06 -8.44
N GLY A 102 2.12 1.34 -8.20
CA GLY A 102 1.03 2.26 -7.82
C GLY A 102 1.24 2.92 -6.47
N ARG A 103 0.99 4.23 -6.48
CA ARG A 103 0.82 5.06 -5.30
C ARG A 103 -0.26 6.06 -5.61
N VAL A 104 -1.02 6.43 -4.61
CA VAL A 104 -2.07 7.44 -4.73
C VAL A 104 -1.83 8.57 -3.75
N ALA A 105 -2.08 9.79 -4.18
CA ALA A 105 -2.16 10.97 -3.35
C ALA A 105 -3.40 11.79 -3.75
N ALA A 106 -4.01 12.50 -2.81
CA ALA A 106 -5.22 13.27 -3.07
C ALA A 106 -5.24 14.58 -2.26
N ALA A 107 -5.79 15.64 -2.85
CA ALA A 107 -6.10 16.89 -2.18
C ALA A 107 -7.23 17.60 -2.93
N GLY A 108 -8.30 17.97 -2.23
CA GLY A 108 -9.51 18.50 -2.84
C GLY A 108 -10.10 17.52 -3.86
N ASP A 109 -10.30 18.00 -5.06
CA ASP A 109 -10.80 17.25 -6.21
C ASP A 109 -9.68 16.65 -7.08
N ARG A 110 -8.42 16.78 -6.69
CA ARG A 110 -7.27 16.27 -7.43
C ARG A 110 -6.79 14.94 -6.85
N VAL A 111 -6.53 14.01 -7.76
CA VAL A 111 -5.94 12.71 -7.46
C VAL A 111 -4.70 12.51 -8.32
N TRP A 112 -3.61 12.10 -7.72
CA TRP A 112 -2.38 11.75 -8.43
C TRP A 112 -2.08 10.27 -8.27
N ILE A 113 -1.68 9.66 -9.36
CA ILE A 113 -1.26 8.26 -9.40
C ILE A 113 0.15 8.20 -9.96
N LEU A 114 1.04 7.58 -9.19
CA LEU A 114 2.39 7.23 -9.62
C LEU A 114 2.44 5.72 -9.83
N ALA A 115 2.50 5.28 -11.07
CA ALA A 115 2.62 3.87 -11.43
C ALA A 115 3.58 3.70 -12.60
N ASP A 116 4.39 2.63 -12.61
CA ASP A 116 5.40 2.32 -13.63
C ASP A 116 6.35 3.50 -13.92
N GLY A 117 6.68 4.27 -12.88
CA GLY A 117 7.52 5.46 -12.98
C GLY A 117 6.85 6.64 -13.70
N LYS A 118 5.55 6.58 -13.97
CA LYS A 118 4.77 7.64 -14.60
C LYS A 118 3.86 8.28 -13.56
N LEU A 119 3.90 9.60 -13.48
CA LEU A 119 3.01 10.38 -12.61
C LEU A 119 1.90 11.00 -13.45
N LYS A 120 0.66 10.70 -13.08
CA LYS A 120 -0.55 11.23 -13.74
C LYS A 120 -1.40 11.99 -12.75
N GLU A 121 -2.01 13.07 -13.21
CA GLU A 121 -3.02 13.85 -12.49
C GLU A 121 -4.40 13.55 -13.05
N TYR A 122 -5.33 13.33 -12.14
CA TYR A 122 -6.75 13.13 -12.40
C TYR A 122 -7.58 14.14 -11.62
N GLN A 123 -8.76 14.45 -12.12
CA GLN A 123 -9.81 15.15 -11.40
C GLN A 123 -10.82 14.12 -10.88
N TYR A 124 -11.12 14.16 -9.59
CA TYR A 124 -12.16 13.35 -8.96
C TYR A 124 -13.46 14.17 -8.87
N ALA A 125 -14.50 13.71 -9.51
CA ALA A 125 -15.82 14.31 -9.45
C ALA A 125 -16.90 13.27 -9.76
N ASN A 126 -18.05 13.36 -9.10
CA ASN A 126 -19.21 12.50 -9.34
C ASN A 126 -18.86 11.00 -9.27
N ASP A 127 -18.06 10.63 -8.29
CA ASP A 127 -17.62 9.25 -8.06
C ASP A 127 -16.86 8.61 -9.24
N ALA A 128 -16.17 9.42 -10.01
CA ALA A 128 -15.30 8.99 -11.10
C ALA A 128 -14.02 9.83 -11.15
N VAL A 129 -12.98 9.32 -11.77
CA VAL A 129 -11.74 10.05 -12.04
C VAL A 129 -11.55 10.25 -13.53
N THR A 130 -11.31 11.50 -13.93
CA THR A 130 -11.06 11.94 -15.29
C THR A 130 -9.59 12.32 -15.45
N PHE A 131 -8.92 11.78 -16.47
CA PHE A 131 -7.52 12.11 -16.75
C PHE A 131 -7.36 13.60 -17.09
N VAL A 132 -6.37 14.23 -16.45
CA VAL A 132 -6.04 15.64 -16.70
C VAL A 132 -4.76 15.76 -17.51
N LYS A 133 -3.65 15.18 -17.01
CA LYS A 133 -2.34 15.27 -17.66
C LYS A 133 -1.31 14.28 -17.08
N ASP A 134 -0.27 14.02 -17.87
CA ASP A 134 0.99 13.46 -17.37
C ASP A 134 1.86 14.57 -16.75
N ILE A 135 2.57 14.22 -15.67
CA ILE A 135 3.52 15.13 -15.01
C ILE A 135 4.94 14.57 -15.23
N PRO A 136 5.83 15.29 -15.93
CA PRO A 136 7.14 14.77 -16.32
C PRO A 136 8.16 14.90 -15.17
N ILE A 137 8.17 13.95 -14.24
CA ILE A 137 9.09 13.93 -13.09
C ILE A 137 10.43 13.21 -13.35
N GLY A 138 10.57 12.52 -14.47
CA GLY A 138 11.72 11.62 -14.73
C GLY A 138 11.54 10.24 -14.09
N ALA A 139 12.57 9.40 -14.20
CA ALA A 139 12.55 8.02 -13.71
C ALA A 139 13.05 7.91 -12.24
N GLY A 140 12.69 6.80 -11.57
CA GLY A 140 13.25 6.44 -10.27
C GLY A 140 12.48 6.99 -9.05
N TYR A 141 11.37 7.66 -9.26
CA TYR A 141 10.47 8.07 -8.19
C TYR A 141 9.50 6.94 -7.82
N SER A 142 9.18 6.83 -6.55
CA SER A 142 8.38 5.71 -6.02
C SER A 142 7.40 6.10 -4.91
N GLU A 143 7.47 7.32 -4.40
CA GLU A 143 6.60 7.79 -3.33
C GLU A 143 6.00 9.14 -3.67
N ILE A 144 4.72 9.30 -3.39
CA ILE A 144 3.99 10.57 -3.52
C ILE A 144 3.14 10.84 -2.28
N THR A 145 3.03 12.10 -1.90
CA THR A 145 2.14 12.58 -0.84
C THR A 145 1.61 13.95 -1.22
N ALA A 146 0.36 14.26 -0.93
CA ALA A 146 -0.20 15.59 -1.14
C ALA A 146 -0.48 16.29 0.19
N ASP A 147 -0.32 17.63 0.22
CA ASP A 147 -0.74 18.45 1.33
C ASP A 147 -2.14 19.05 1.11
N GLU A 148 -2.71 19.65 2.15
CA GLU A 148 -4.04 20.30 2.11
C GLU A 148 -4.10 21.49 1.13
N ALA A 149 -2.97 22.12 0.86
CA ALA A 149 -2.89 23.21 -0.13
C ALA A 149 -2.86 22.69 -1.57
N GLY A 150 -2.84 21.37 -1.75
CA GLY A 150 -2.78 20.70 -3.04
C GLY A 150 -1.41 20.74 -3.70
N ASN A 151 -0.33 20.90 -2.93
CA ASN A 151 1.00 20.64 -3.43
C ASN A 151 1.27 19.13 -3.36
N LEU A 152 1.91 18.59 -4.39
CA LEU A 152 2.31 17.20 -4.45
C LEU A 152 3.82 17.09 -4.17
N TYR A 153 4.18 16.23 -3.23
CA TYR A 153 5.56 15.89 -2.93
C TYR A 153 5.90 14.54 -3.54
N VAL A 154 7.08 14.47 -4.15
CA VAL A 154 7.53 13.28 -4.89
C VAL A 154 8.94 12.93 -4.46
N SER A 155 9.15 11.69 -4.04
CA SER A 155 10.47 11.22 -3.59
C SER A 155 10.80 9.83 -4.14
N SER A 156 12.07 9.51 -4.14
CA SER A 156 12.62 8.25 -4.62
C SER A 156 12.73 7.24 -3.47
N LYS A 157 12.62 5.95 -3.77
CA LYS A 157 12.88 4.88 -2.81
C LYS A 157 14.35 4.86 -2.34
N LEU A 158 15.25 5.28 -3.20
CA LEU A 158 16.68 5.40 -2.93
C LEU A 158 17.05 6.89 -2.94
N SER A 159 18.01 7.29 -2.12
CA SER A 159 18.47 8.69 -2.01
C SER A 159 19.32 9.15 -3.22
N ASN A 160 18.93 8.79 -4.42
CA ASN A 160 19.67 9.12 -5.66
C ASN A 160 18.97 10.15 -6.56
N ASN A 161 17.75 10.58 -6.18
CA ASN A 161 16.98 11.58 -6.90
C ASN A 161 16.68 12.79 -6.00
N ALA A 162 16.27 13.88 -6.64
CA ALA A 162 15.80 15.05 -5.93
C ALA A 162 14.46 14.76 -5.20
N PHE A 163 14.27 15.38 -4.05
CA PHE A 163 12.96 15.50 -3.42
C PHE A 163 12.25 16.69 -4.04
N LEU A 164 11.12 16.43 -4.67
CA LEU A 164 10.38 17.42 -5.47
C LEU A 164 9.10 17.86 -4.78
N ARG A 165 8.72 19.12 -5.03
CA ARG A 165 7.37 19.64 -4.82
C ARG A 165 6.79 20.07 -6.16
N ILE A 166 5.55 19.66 -6.45
CA ILE A 166 4.79 20.12 -7.60
C ILE A 166 3.71 21.06 -7.09
N LYS A 167 3.86 22.33 -7.43
CA LYS A 167 2.98 23.42 -6.99
C LYS A 167 2.49 24.18 -8.21
N ASP A 168 1.18 24.29 -8.38
CA ASP A 168 0.55 25.02 -9.50
C ASP A 168 1.11 24.61 -10.87
N GLY A 169 1.43 23.32 -11.02
CA GLY A 169 2.03 22.76 -12.24
C GLY A 169 3.54 22.98 -12.40
N ASN A 170 4.19 23.71 -11.49
CA ASN A 170 5.63 23.91 -11.49
C ASN A 170 6.30 22.81 -10.63
N ILE A 171 7.40 22.28 -11.14
CA ILE A 171 8.23 21.29 -10.42
C ILE A 171 9.38 22.05 -9.76
N GLU A 172 9.47 21.96 -8.44
CA GLU A 172 10.51 22.57 -7.61
C GLU A 172 11.36 21.49 -6.97
N GLU A 173 12.67 21.60 -7.05
CA GLU A 173 13.60 20.75 -6.31
C GLU A 173 13.77 21.32 -4.89
N LEU A 174 13.34 20.55 -3.87
CA LEU A 174 13.43 20.97 -2.47
C LEU A 174 14.76 20.55 -1.82
N ALA A 175 15.28 19.39 -2.21
CA ALA A 175 16.56 18.84 -1.73
C ALA A 175 17.08 17.76 -2.67
N LYS A 176 18.38 17.41 -2.49
CA LYS A 176 19.02 16.25 -3.12
C LYS A 176 19.32 15.17 -2.09
N ASP A 177 19.47 13.95 -2.58
CA ASP A 177 19.97 12.81 -1.79
C ASP A 177 19.15 12.51 -0.54
N ILE A 178 17.83 12.78 -0.59
CA ILE A 178 16.84 12.43 0.42
C ILE A 178 16.04 11.24 -0.11
N GLY A 179 15.91 10.17 0.70
CA GLY A 179 15.17 8.94 0.37
C GLY A 179 13.66 9.09 0.45
N PRO A 180 12.92 8.00 0.64
CA PRO A 180 11.45 8.01 0.57
C PRO A 180 10.86 8.85 1.70
N VAL A 181 10.38 10.04 1.36
CA VAL A 181 9.78 10.99 2.30
C VAL A 181 8.26 10.80 2.29
N LYS A 182 7.70 10.66 3.48
CA LYS A 182 6.26 10.78 3.73
C LYS A 182 6.01 12.15 4.37
N MET A 183 5.12 12.94 3.80
CA MET A 183 4.79 14.28 4.30
C MET A 183 3.48 14.27 5.07
N GLN A 184 3.41 15.09 6.13
CA GLN A 184 2.14 15.47 6.75
C GLN A 184 1.27 16.28 5.77
N ARG A 185 -0.04 16.26 6.00
CA ARG A 185 -0.98 17.07 5.21
C ARG A 185 -0.75 18.58 5.35
N SER A 186 -0.11 19.05 6.41
CA SER A 186 0.34 20.45 6.53
C SER A 186 1.39 20.86 5.49
N GLY A 187 2.09 19.90 4.90
CA GLY A 187 3.14 20.14 3.91
C GLY A 187 4.46 20.70 4.47
N ASN A 188 4.57 20.88 5.78
CA ASN A 188 5.75 21.51 6.40
C ASN A 188 6.71 20.49 7.00
N VAL A 189 6.18 19.33 7.39
CA VAL A 189 6.96 18.29 8.08
C VAL A 189 6.76 16.96 7.40
N GLY A 190 7.82 16.20 7.30
CA GLY A 190 7.81 14.83 6.80
C GLY A 190 8.76 13.95 7.62
N ILE A 191 8.67 12.66 7.33
CA ILE A 191 9.58 11.66 7.89
C ILE A 191 10.26 10.89 6.76
N TYR A 192 11.48 10.52 7.01
CA TYR A 192 12.30 9.71 6.14
C TYR A 192 13.01 8.64 6.94
N ALA A 193 12.96 7.40 6.50
CA ALA A 193 13.74 6.33 7.07
C ALA A 193 14.34 5.44 5.97
N LEU A 194 15.67 5.39 5.93
CA LEU A 194 16.41 4.44 5.08
C LEU A 194 17.42 3.67 5.93
N PHE A 195 18.40 4.36 6.49
CA PHE A 195 19.39 3.81 7.43
C PHE A 195 19.25 4.45 8.81
N ASP A 196 18.78 5.69 8.84
CA ASP A 196 18.46 6.48 10.01
C ASP A 196 17.06 7.04 9.89
N ILE A 197 16.48 7.47 10.99
CA ILE A 197 15.21 8.19 11.02
C ILE A 197 15.52 9.68 11.01
N LYS A 198 14.95 10.39 10.04
CA LYS A 198 15.11 11.85 9.92
C LYS A 198 13.75 12.52 9.86
N LYS A 199 13.65 13.66 10.54
CA LYS A 199 12.57 14.61 10.33
C LYS A 199 12.94 15.52 9.18
N ILE A 200 12.04 15.66 8.23
CA ILE A 200 12.19 16.58 7.11
C ILE A 200 11.39 17.83 7.41
N VAL A 201 12.02 18.98 7.34
CA VAL A 201 11.37 20.27 7.51
C VAL A 201 11.43 21.01 6.18
N VAL A 202 10.26 21.39 5.66
CA VAL A 202 10.12 22.18 4.43
C VAL A 202 9.82 23.63 4.80
N ALA A 203 10.75 24.52 4.46
CA ALA A 203 10.61 25.95 4.67
C ALA A 203 11.29 26.73 3.53
N ASP A 204 10.70 27.83 3.11
CA ASP A 204 11.27 28.77 2.12
C ASP A 204 11.73 28.10 0.82
N GLY A 205 10.98 27.08 0.35
CA GLY A 205 11.30 26.35 -0.89
C GLY A 205 12.45 25.36 -0.79
N THR A 206 12.87 25.01 0.43
CA THR A 206 13.91 24.02 0.67
C THR A 206 13.47 22.99 1.68
N ALA A 207 14.04 21.77 1.59
CA ALA A 207 13.84 20.73 2.58
C ALA A 207 15.14 20.43 3.29
N THR A 208 15.10 20.33 4.61
CA THR A 208 16.25 19.98 5.46
C THR A 208 15.96 18.73 6.27
N ALA A 209 16.92 17.81 6.31
CA ALA A 209 16.86 16.62 7.13
C ALA A 209 17.50 16.89 8.50
N GLN A 210 16.81 16.53 9.56
CA GLN A 210 17.25 16.69 10.95
C GLN A 210 17.21 15.34 11.65
N ASP A 211 18.16 15.07 12.54
CA ASP A 211 18.07 13.95 13.47
C ASP A 211 16.85 14.15 14.35
N TRP A 212 16.03 13.10 14.49
CA TRP A 212 14.76 13.31 15.15
C TRP A 212 14.55 12.45 16.39
N MET A 213 14.77 11.12 16.31
CA MET A 213 14.58 10.24 17.47
C MET A 213 15.61 9.13 17.49
N PRO A 214 15.91 8.56 18.66
CA PRO A 214 16.72 7.37 18.75
C PRO A 214 16.03 6.18 18.08
N GLN A 215 16.80 5.30 17.48
CA GLN A 215 16.31 4.05 16.93
C GLN A 215 16.03 3.09 18.09
N GLU A 216 14.77 2.70 18.25
CA GLU A 216 14.33 1.74 19.26
C GLU A 216 13.99 0.36 18.66
N HIS A 217 14.14 0.21 17.34
CA HIS A 217 13.90 -1.03 16.63
C HIS A 217 15.21 -1.64 16.18
N ASP A 218 15.30 -2.96 16.27
CA ASP A 218 16.44 -3.70 15.75
C ASP A 218 16.53 -3.60 14.23
N ILE A 219 15.37 -3.58 13.57
CA ILE A 219 15.23 -3.40 12.12
C ILE A 219 14.09 -2.43 11.87
N ILE A 220 14.39 -1.31 11.23
CA ILE A 220 13.39 -0.38 10.71
C ILE A 220 13.01 -0.84 9.32
N SER A 221 11.73 -1.11 9.10
CA SER A 221 11.19 -1.53 7.80
C SER A 221 10.27 -0.49 7.18
N THR A 222 9.66 0.37 7.99
CA THR A 222 8.79 1.45 7.51
C THR A 222 8.85 2.68 8.40
N ALA A 223 8.60 3.84 7.81
CA ALA A 223 8.29 5.07 8.51
C ALA A 223 7.10 5.73 7.84
N LEU A 224 6.09 6.08 8.65
CA LEU A 224 4.85 6.69 8.22
C LEU A 224 4.59 7.95 9.05
N ILE A 225 3.72 8.82 8.55
CA ILE A 225 3.34 10.05 9.25
C ILE A 225 1.87 10.35 8.97
N SER A 226 1.17 10.83 9.97
CA SER A 226 -0.18 11.36 9.88
C SER A 226 -0.23 12.80 10.39
N GLU A 227 -1.39 13.32 10.71
CA GLU A 227 -1.56 14.69 11.21
C GLU A 227 -0.80 14.94 12.52
N ASN A 228 -0.90 14.01 13.47
CA ASN A 228 -0.40 14.19 14.83
C ASN A 228 0.74 13.23 15.20
N TYR A 229 0.95 12.17 14.43
CA TYR A 229 1.86 11.09 14.78
C TYR A 229 2.86 10.79 13.68
N ALA A 230 4.05 10.42 14.08
CA ALA A 230 5.00 9.68 13.27
C ALA A 230 5.04 8.22 13.72
N TYR A 231 5.13 7.29 12.77
CA TYR A 231 5.10 5.87 13.07
C TYR A 231 6.36 5.22 12.54
N ILE A 232 6.97 4.39 13.38
CA ILE A 232 8.14 3.59 13.03
C ILE A 232 7.77 2.13 13.20
N GLY A 233 7.83 1.39 12.10
CA GLY A 233 7.55 -0.03 12.06
C GLY A 233 8.81 -0.85 11.87
N GLY A 234 8.87 -1.99 12.55
CA GLY A 234 9.98 -2.92 12.44
C GLY A 234 9.74 -4.20 13.21
N ARG A 235 10.68 -5.13 13.09
CA ARG A 235 10.63 -6.37 13.85
C ARG A 235 11.09 -6.14 15.29
N SER A 236 10.29 -6.59 16.24
CA SER A 236 10.69 -6.76 17.63
C SER A 236 11.32 -8.13 17.80
N GLU A 237 12.57 -8.20 18.29
CA GLU A 237 13.21 -9.48 18.62
C GLU A 237 12.53 -10.16 19.81
N GLU A 238 12.05 -9.39 20.77
CA GLU A 238 11.38 -9.88 21.98
C GLU A 238 10.07 -10.60 21.63
N LEU A 239 9.25 -10.01 20.75
CA LEU A 239 7.96 -10.57 20.34
C LEU A 239 8.06 -11.52 19.14
N ASP A 240 9.23 -11.60 18.49
CA ASP A 240 9.44 -12.27 17.21
C ASP A 240 8.35 -11.92 16.17
N ALA A 241 7.90 -10.66 16.18
CA ALA A 241 6.84 -10.14 15.35
C ALA A 241 7.12 -8.71 14.90
N TYR A 242 6.40 -8.25 13.88
CA TYR A 242 6.40 -6.85 13.48
C TYR A 242 5.57 -6.05 14.48
N ILE A 243 6.06 -4.88 14.86
CA ILE A 243 5.33 -3.88 15.64
C ILE A 243 5.40 -2.53 14.94
N LEU A 244 4.42 -1.67 15.23
CA LEU A 244 4.41 -0.28 14.80
C LEU A 244 4.29 0.61 16.02
N LYS A 245 5.28 1.47 16.25
CA LYS A 245 5.27 2.45 17.34
C LYS A 245 4.91 3.82 16.84
N ALA A 246 3.99 4.50 17.53
CA ALA A 246 3.62 5.88 17.27
C ALA A 246 4.32 6.82 18.24
N TYR A 247 4.75 7.96 17.70
CA TYR A 247 5.48 9.01 18.42
C TYR A 247 4.80 10.36 18.15
N ASP A 248 4.89 11.28 19.12
CA ASP A 248 4.58 12.68 18.83
C ASP A 248 5.68 13.34 17.95
N MET A 249 5.46 14.59 17.54
CA MET A 249 6.41 15.31 16.70
C MET A 249 7.69 15.72 17.45
N GLU A 250 7.72 15.61 18.76
CA GLU A 250 8.87 15.79 19.64
C GLU A 250 9.69 14.50 19.80
N GLY A 251 9.17 13.34 19.35
CA GLY A 251 9.82 12.03 19.38
C GLY A 251 9.51 11.22 20.64
N ASN A 252 8.49 11.60 21.44
CA ASN A 252 8.07 10.81 22.59
C ASN A 252 7.21 9.64 22.12
N HIS A 253 7.52 8.43 22.58
CA HIS A 253 6.73 7.24 22.32
C HIS A 253 5.35 7.34 23.01
N LEU A 254 4.29 7.06 22.25
CA LEU A 254 2.92 7.17 22.74
C LEU A 254 2.14 5.85 22.69
N LEU A 255 2.21 5.11 21.59
CA LEU A 255 1.43 3.90 21.34
C LEU A 255 2.28 2.83 20.68
N THR A 256 1.90 1.57 20.88
CA THR A 256 2.43 0.41 20.14
C THR A 256 1.27 -0.41 19.58
N PHE A 257 1.32 -0.72 18.30
CA PHE A 257 0.41 -1.61 17.60
C PHE A 257 1.11 -2.96 17.38
N GLY A 258 0.39 -4.07 17.53
CA GLY A 258 0.96 -5.42 17.39
C GLY A 258 1.67 -5.94 18.63
N GLU A 259 1.38 -5.40 19.80
CA GLU A 259 2.06 -5.79 21.07
C GLU A 259 1.88 -7.25 21.46
N LYS A 260 0.75 -7.89 21.05
CA LYS A 260 0.50 -9.30 21.36
C LYS A 260 1.28 -10.27 20.49
N GLY A 261 1.91 -9.75 19.43
CA GLY A 261 2.72 -10.54 18.52
C GLY A 261 1.92 -11.61 17.79
N LYS A 262 2.57 -12.72 17.44
CA LYS A 262 1.97 -13.81 16.63
C LYS A 262 0.81 -14.54 17.28
N ASP A 263 0.68 -14.47 18.59
CA ASP A 263 -0.37 -15.16 19.35
C ASP A 263 -1.61 -14.29 19.57
N GLY A 264 -1.56 -13.03 19.11
CA GLY A 264 -2.63 -12.03 19.27
C GLY A 264 -3.51 -11.88 18.03
N ASP A 265 -4.65 -11.25 18.23
CA ASP A 265 -5.56 -10.75 17.19
C ASP A 265 -5.01 -9.50 16.48
N ASP A 266 -3.91 -8.97 16.98
CA ASP A 266 -3.19 -7.80 16.50
C ASP A 266 -1.85 -8.16 15.80
N TRP A 267 -1.70 -9.41 15.33
CA TRP A 267 -0.51 -9.81 14.62
C TRP A 267 -0.34 -9.03 13.31
N LEU A 268 0.79 -8.37 13.19
CA LEU A 268 1.16 -7.56 12.04
C LEU A 268 2.36 -8.16 11.31
N ALA A 269 2.41 -7.96 9.99
CA ALA A 269 3.55 -8.34 9.16
C ALA A 269 4.25 -7.14 8.52
N TYR A 270 3.51 -6.16 8.00
CA TYR A 270 4.06 -4.93 7.43
C TYR A 270 2.96 -3.87 7.24
N VAL A 271 2.85 -2.93 8.16
CA VAL A 271 1.92 -1.80 8.00
C VAL A 271 2.51 -0.81 6.99
N SER A 272 1.85 -0.68 5.85
CA SER A 272 2.26 0.20 4.76
C SER A 272 1.59 1.57 4.79
N GLN A 273 0.44 1.67 5.44
CA GLN A 273 -0.34 2.90 5.59
C GLN A 273 -1.02 2.92 6.97
N ILE A 274 -1.10 4.09 7.57
CA ILE A 274 -1.89 4.35 8.76
C ILE A 274 -2.40 5.79 8.72
N MET A 275 -3.65 6.00 9.14
CA MET A 275 -4.33 7.29 9.10
C MET A 275 -5.21 7.45 10.34
N GLU A 276 -5.27 8.65 10.87
CA GLU A 276 -6.19 8.97 11.95
C GLU A 276 -7.63 9.05 11.42
N ILE A 277 -8.55 8.41 12.15
CA ILE A 277 -10.00 8.46 11.93
C ILE A 277 -10.69 8.84 13.25
N PRO A 278 -11.98 9.22 13.28
CA PRO A 278 -12.67 9.59 14.51
C PRO A 278 -12.62 8.51 15.60
N GLU A 279 -12.67 7.24 15.24
CA GLU A 279 -12.65 6.10 16.17
C GLU A 279 -11.25 5.74 16.69
N GLY A 280 -10.20 6.31 16.09
CA GLY A 280 -8.80 6.04 16.41
C GLY A 280 -7.93 6.02 15.16
N PHE A 281 -7.62 4.82 14.61
CA PHE A 281 -6.73 4.67 13.47
C PHE A 281 -7.27 3.65 12.48
N PHE A 282 -7.12 3.97 11.20
CA PHE A 282 -7.26 3.02 10.09
C PHE A 282 -5.88 2.68 9.55
N GLY A 283 -5.60 1.40 9.34
CA GLY A 283 -4.32 0.96 8.81
C GLY A 283 -4.41 -0.19 7.83
N ILE A 284 -3.37 -0.33 7.03
CA ILE A 284 -3.23 -1.35 6.00
C ILE A 284 -1.96 -2.14 6.26
N ASP A 285 -2.10 -3.43 6.54
CA ASP A 285 -1.00 -4.38 6.50
C ASP A 285 -0.90 -4.97 5.08
N ALA A 286 0.06 -4.49 4.31
CA ALA A 286 0.18 -4.88 2.91
C ALA A 286 0.61 -6.35 2.73
N ASN A 287 1.40 -6.92 3.66
CA ASN A 287 1.85 -8.30 3.55
C ASN A 287 0.77 -9.30 3.95
N MET A 288 -0.03 -9.00 4.97
CA MET A 288 -1.19 -9.81 5.34
C MET A 288 -2.38 -9.56 4.42
N ARG A 289 -2.40 -8.42 3.74
CA ARG A 289 -3.53 -7.89 2.96
C ARG A 289 -4.75 -7.62 3.82
N ASP A 290 -4.51 -7.23 5.07
CA ASP A 290 -5.53 -6.93 6.05
C ASP A 290 -5.66 -5.42 6.26
N LEU A 291 -6.88 -4.99 6.49
CA LEU A 291 -7.20 -3.64 6.89
C LEU A 291 -7.69 -3.68 8.33
N TYR A 292 -7.21 -2.75 9.13
CA TYR A 292 -7.49 -2.68 10.55
C TYR A 292 -8.16 -1.36 10.93
N ILE A 293 -9.05 -1.44 11.92
CA ILE A 293 -9.46 -0.30 12.73
C ILE A 293 -8.93 -0.53 14.13
N TRP A 294 -8.11 0.39 14.60
CA TRP A 294 -7.62 0.41 15.97
C TRP A 294 -8.30 1.55 16.74
N GLY A 295 -8.55 1.33 18.02
CA GLY A 295 -8.95 2.35 18.96
C GLY A 295 -7.85 3.36 19.25
N PRO A 296 -8.16 4.43 19.98
CA PRO A 296 -7.21 5.46 20.36
C PRO A 296 -6.08 4.96 21.29
N ASP A 297 -6.24 3.77 21.85
CA ASP A 297 -5.25 3.05 22.68
C ASP A 297 -4.48 1.96 21.90
N ALA A 298 -4.57 1.97 20.57
CA ALA A 298 -4.00 0.96 19.66
C ALA A 298 -4.61 -0.46 19.80
N SER A 299 -5.69 -0.65 20.54
CA SER A 299 -6.42 -1.92 20.57
C SER A 299 -7.13 -2.18 19.25
N VAL A 300 -7.14 -3.43 18.76
CA VAL A 300 -7.89 -3.81 17.56
C VAL A 300 -9.38 -3.73 17.84
N LEU A 301 -10.11 -2.89 17.12
CA LEU A 301 -11.56 -2.80 17.13
C LEU A 301 -12.21 -3.69 16.07
N GLY A 302 -11.53 -3.88 14.94
CA GLY A 302 -11.98 -4.75 13.86
C GLY A 302 -10.96 -4.84 12.74
N SER A 303 -11.06 -5.90 11.95
CA SER A 303 -10.23 -6.12 10.75
C SER A 303 -11.05 -6.77 9.65
N VAL A 304 -10.56 -6.67 8.42
CA VAL A 304 -11.12 -7.31 7.24
C VAL A 304 -10.01 -7.62 6.25
N GLU A 305 -10.09 -8.76 5.58
CA GLU A 305 -9.19 -9.06 4.46
C GLU A 305 -9.54 -8.20 3.23
N ALA A 306 -8.53 -7.79 2.47
CA ALA A 306 -8.72 -6.97 1.27
C ALA A 306 -9.68 -7.62 0.25
N PRO A 307 -9.64 -8.94 -0.02
CA PRO A 307 -10.63 -9.59 -0.89
C PRO A 307 -12.08 -9.38 -0.44
N ASP A 308 -12.34 -9.46 0.87
CA ASP A 308 -13.69 -9.31 1.41
C ASP A 308 -14.19 -7.87 1.33
N LEU A 309 -13.29 -6.90 1.54
CA LEU A 309 -13.66 -5.49 1.45
C LEU A 309 -13.85 -5.02 0.01
N PHE A 310 -12.89 -5.36 -0.88
CA PHE A 310 -12.88 -4.84 -2.25
C PHE A 310 -13.54 -5.79 -3.27
N GLY A 311 -13.82 -7.03 -2.91
CA GLY A 311 -14.27 -8.06 -3.84
C GLY A 311 -13.20 -8.54 -4.81
N ALA A 312 -11.94 -8.29 -4.52
CA ALA A 312 -10.81 -8.55 -5.40
C ALA A 312 -10.05 -9.81 -4.96
N ARG A 313 -9.84 -10.75 -5.87
CA ARG A 313 -9.30 -12.08 -5.54
C ARG A 313 -7.82 -12.08 -5.11
N TYR A 314 -6.97 -11.38 -5.83
CA TYR A 314 -5.52 -11.32 -5.61
C TYR A 314 -5.03 -9.87 -5.57
N ALA A 315 -5.78 -9.01 -4.89
CA ALA A 315 -5.44 -7.61 -4.84
C ALA A 315 -4.20 -7.34 -3.99
N TRP A 316 -3.33 -6.50 -4.51
CA TRP A 316 -2.26 -5.87 -3.75
C TRP A 316 -2.64 -4.42 -3.47
N ILE A 317 -2.59 -4.01 -2.21
CA ILE A 317 -2.88 -2.62 -1.84
C ILE A 317 -1.63 -1.80 -2.12
N ALA A 318 -1.68 -1.03 -3.21
CA ALA A 318 -0.54 -0.27 -3.70
C ALA A 318 -0.33 1.06 -2.95
N GLY A 319 -1.41 1.67 -2.44
CA GLY A 319 -1.34 2.89 -1.65
C GLY A 319 -2.70 3.39 -1.20
N ALA A 320 -2.69 4.33 -0.26
CA ALA A 320 -3.90 4.99 0.20
C ALA A 320 -3.64 6.48 0.49
N ALA A 321 -4.68 7.30 0.35
CA ALA A 321 -4.65 8.73 0.61
C ALA A 321 -5.95 9.19 1.26
N LYS A 322 -5.84 9.90 2.39
CA LYS A 322 -6.98 10.53 3.06
C LYS A 322 -7.42 11.78 2.30
N GLN A 323 -8.72 11.93 2.12
CA GLN A 323 -9.35 13.11 1.49
C GLN A 323 -9.78 14.12 2.56
N ASP A 324 -10.13 15.33 2.13
CA ASP A 324 -10.52 16.44 3.02
C ASP A 324 -11.85 16.16 3.75
N ASP A 325 -12.70 15.33 3.18
CA ASP A 325 -13.97 14.91 3.78
C ASP A 325 -13.85 13.74 4.77
N GLY A 326 -12.62 13.31 5.05
CA GLY A 326 -12.31 12.18 5.93
C GLY A 326 -12.35 10.81 5.25
N SER A 327 -12.84 10.71 4.01
CA SER A 327 -12.79 9.46 3.26
C SER A 327 -11.36 9.12 2.84
N ILE A 328 -11.15 7.86 2.48
CA ILE A 328 -9.83 7.34 2.11
C ILE A 328 -9.91 6.76 0.70
N LEU A 329 -9.08 7.27 -0.22
CA LEU A 329 -8.86 6.64 -1.52
C LEU A 329 -7.83 5.52 -1.36
N VAL A 330 -8.14 4.35 -1.88
CA VAL A 330 -7.25 3.19 -1.88
C VAL A 330 -7.00 2.77 -3.32
N ALA A 331 -5.73 2.74 -3.70
CA ALA A 331 -5.30 2.16 -4.97
C ALA A 331 -4.86 0.71 -4.72
N LEU A 332 -5.42 -0.20 -5.47
CA LEU A 332 -5.00 -1.60 -5.46
C LEU A 332 -4.74 -2.09 -6.88
N THR A 333 -3.90 -3.08 -7.00
CA THR A 333 -3.59 -3.75 -8.27
C THR A 333 -4.12 -5.17 -8.22
N GLN A 334 -4.59 -5.65 -9.36
CA GLN A 334 -5.15 -6.98 -9.52
C GLN A 334 -4.80 -7.52 -10.90
N ASP A 335 -4.41 -8.78 -10.96
CA ASP A 335 -4.26 -9.48 -12.22
C ASP A 335 -5.65 -9.82 -12.78
N ARG A 336 -5.81 -9.69 -14.09
CA ARG A 336 -7.01 -10.17 -14.79
C ARG A 336 -7.13 -11.69 -14.68
N ASP A 337 -8.35 -12.19 -14.75
CA ASP A 337 -8.63 -13.63 -14.63
C ASP A 337 -7.95 -14.47 -15.71
N ASP A 338 -7.66 -13.88 -16.86
CA ASP A 338 -6.96 -14.51 -17.98
C ASP A 338 -5.43 -14.31 -17.95
N ASP A 339 -4.89 -13.70 -16.86
CA ASP A 339 -3.48 -13.34 -16.69
C ASP A 339 -2.92 -12.46 -17.83
N SER A 340 -3.79 -11.78 -18.57
CA SER A 340 -3.39 -10.96 -19.73
C SER A 340 -2.76 -9.63 -19.34
N ALA A 341 -3.14 -9.08 -18.19
CA ALA A 341 -2.69 -7.79 -17.70
C ALA A 341 -2.91 -7.65 -16.19
N THR A 342 -2.16 -6.75 -15.57
CA THR A 342 -2.41 -6.25 -14.22
C THR A 342 -3.11 -4.89 -14.32
N GLU A 343 -4.20 -4.72 -13.59
CA GLU A 343 -4.95 -3.46 -13.54
C GLU A 343 -4.77 -2.76 -12.21
N LEU A 344 -4.71 -1.43 -12.25
CA LEU A 344 -4.82 -0.58 -11.07
C LEU A 344 -6.26 -0.13 -10.92
N LEU A 345 -6.83 -0.42 -9.76
CA LEU A 345 -8.20 -0.09 -9.37
C LEU A 345 -8.18 0.98 -8.28
N LEU A 346 -9.18 1.84 -8.27
CA LEU A 346 -9.32 2.89 -7.25
C LEU A 346 -10.64 2.71 -6.51
N TYR A 347 -10.56 2.75 -5.19
CA TYR A 347 -11.72 2.67 -4.30
C TYR A 347 -11.76 3.86 -3.36
N ARG A 348 -12.95 4.25 -2.97
CA ARG A 348 -13.21 5.20 -1.89
C ARG A 348 -13.80 4.46 -0.71
N LEU A 349 -13.18 4.61 0.45
CA LEU A 349 -13.69 4.14 1.71
C LEU A 349 -14.25 5.32 2.51
N SER A 350 -15.43 5.17 3.08
CA SER A 350 -16.07 6.18 3.93
C SER A 350 -16.89 5.52 5.03
N GLY A 351 -17.45 6.30 5.97
CA GLY A 351 -18.22 5.79 7.09
C GLY A 351 -17.40 5.70 8.38
N PHE A 352 -16.22 6.32 8.40
CA PHE A 352 -15.37 6.46 9.58
C PHE A 352 -15.85 7.60 10.46
#